data_3c9df7c06d627dcc6536c7fbcbaca6d9
#
_entry.id   3c9df7c06d627dcc6536c7fbcbaca6d9
#
_cell.length_a   1.000
_cell.length_b   1.000
_cell.length_c   1.000
_cell.angle_alpha   90.00
_cell.angle_beta   90.00
_cell.angle_gamma   90.00
#
_symmetry.space_group_name_H-M   'P 1'
#
loop_
_entity.id
_entity.type
_entity.pdbx_description
1 polymer ?
#
loop_
_entity_poly.entity_id
_entity_poly.type
_entity_poly.pdbx_seq_one_letter_code
_entity_poly.pdbx_strand_id
1 'polypeptide(L)'
;MQLNVTTDYAIRMTLFLAILGTPMGSEDISKQMGIPKQMIAQIAKPLRNAGIIATKRGVGGGFSLNRKPEDISLADIFNAVEGTTRISRCLEEDCYCSRHATETCPVRKFYKEMQTFMDEAFSGKTIASLM
;
A
#
# COMPACT_ATOMS: atom_id res chain seq x y z
N MET A 1 17.76 -1.77 -0.26
CA MET A 1 16.41 -1.18 -0.43
C MET A 1 15.40 -2.14 0.17
N GLN A 2 14.54 -1.67 1.05
CA GLN A 2 13.48 -2.46 1.68
C GLN A 2 12.16 -1.71 1.57
N LEU A 3 11.06 -2.43 1.44
CA LEU A 3 9.74 -1.82 1.60
C LEU A 3 9.58 -1.31 3.03
N ASN A 4 8.88 -0.20 3.18
CA ASN A 4 8.49 0.29 4.49
C ASN A 4 7.65 -0.77 5.21
N VAL A 5 7.91 -1.01 6.48
CA VAL A 5 7.17 -1.99 7.29
C VAL A 5 5.66 -1.69 7.34
N THR A 6 5.30 -0.42 7.30
CA THR A 6 3.88 0.01 7.24
C THR A 6 3.22 -0.49 5.96
N THR A 7 3.89 -0.39 4.83
CA THR A 7 3.39 -0.87 3.54
C THR A 7 3.29 -2.39 3.50
N ASP A 8 4.31 -3.10 4.00
CA ASP A 8 4.27 -4.56 4.14
C ASP A 8 3.06 -5.01 4.97
N TYR A 9 2.86 -4.38 6.13
CA TYR A 9 1.72 -4.69 6.99
C TYR A 9 0.37 -4.34 6.34
N ALA A 10 0.30 -3.25 5.57
CA ALA A 10 -0.93 -2.87 4.86
C ALA A 10 -1.31 -3.91 3.81
N ILE A 11 -0.34 -4.40 3.03
CA ILE A 11 -0.58 -5.46 2.03
C ILE A 11 -1.04 -6.73 2.72
N ARG A 12 -0.32 -7.18 3.76
CA ARG A 12 -0.64 -8.42 4.48
C ARG A 12 -2.01 -8.35 5.17
N MET A 13 -2.33 -7.21 5.80
CA MET A 13 -3.63 -7.00 6.43
C MET A 13 -4.77 -7.04 5.38
N THR A 14 -4.59 -6.37 4.24
CA THR A 14 -5.59 -6.35 3.17
C THR A 14 -5.81 -7.76 2.59
N LEU A 15 -4.74 -8.50 2.32
CA LEU A 15 -4.81 -9.89 1.86
C LEU A 15 -5.50 -10.79 2.88
N PHE A 16 -5.16 -10.64 4.16
CA PHE A 16 -5.79 -11.41 5.24
C PHE A 16 -7.29 -11.18 5.32
N LEU A 17 -7.74 -9.91 5.25
CA LEU A 17 -9.15 -9.57 5.24
C LEU A 17 -9.88 -10.11 4.00
N ALA A 18 -9.20 -10.15 2.84
CA ALA A 18 -9.72 -10.76 1.61
C ALA A 18 -9.97 -12.26 1.78
N ILE A 19 -8.99 -12.98 2.32
CA ILE A 19 -9.08 -14.42 2.55
C ILE A 19 -10.16 -14.74 3.59
N LEU A 20 -10.22 -13.94 4.65
CA LEU A 20 -11.19 -14.16 5.72
C LEU A 20 -12.63 -13.95 5.27
N GLY A 21 -12.89 -12.92 4.46
CA GLY A 21 -14.21 -12.62 3.91
C GLY A 21 -15.24 -12.08 4.91
N THR A 22 -14.87 -11.92 6.18
CA THR A 22 -15.73 -11.41 7.26
C THR A 22 -15.02 -10.35 8.09
N PRO A 23 -15.73 -9.44 8.76
CA PRO A 23 -15.11 -8.44 9.61
C PRO A 23 -14.27 -9.06 10.75
N MET A 24 -13.14 -8.45 11.07
CA MET A 24 -12.30 -8.85 12.20
C MET A 24 -11.80 -7.62 12.96
N GLY A 25 -11.83 -7.68 14.29
CA GLY A 25 -11.34 -6.62 15.17
C GLY A 25 -9.82 -6.50 15.18
N SER A 26 -9.33 -5.30 15.52
CA SER A 26 -7.90 -4.99 15.51
C SER A 26 -7.06 -5.91 16.42
N GLU A 27 -7.60 -6.34 17.55
CA GLU A 27 -6.91 -7.22 18.49
C GLU A 27 -6.68 -8.62 17.90
N ASP A 28 -7.70 -9.18 17.25
CA ASP A 28 -7.59 -10.50 16.62
C ASP A 28 -6.70 -10.45 15.38
N ILE A 29 -6.77 -9.39 14.58
CA ILE A 29 -5.83 -9.17 13.46
C ILE A 29 -4.40 -9.11 14.00
N SER A 30 -4.17 -8.35 15.08
CA SER A 30 -2.86 -8.23 15.71
C SER A 30 -2.30 -9.58 16.11
N LYS A 31 -3.10 -10.41 16.79
CA LYS A 31 -2.71 -11.74 17.23
C LYS A 31 -2.41 -12.70 16.07
N GLN A 32 -3.27 -12.70 15.04
CA GLN A 32 -3.15 -13.64 13.93
C GLN A 32 -2.05 -13.25 12.94
N MET A 33 -1.85 -11.96 12.71
CA MET A 33 -0.89 -11.46 11.73
C MET A 33 0.48 -11.09 12.34
N GLY A 34 0.59 -11.05 13.66
CA GLY A 34 1.81 -10.59 14.33
C GLY A 34 2.09 -9.09 14.08
N ILE A 35 1.04 -8.30 13.83
CA ILE A 35 1.17 -6.85 13.62
C ILE A 35 0.85 -6.14 14.94
N PRO A 36 1.71 -5.25 15.45
CA PRO A 36 1.40 -4.49 16.66
C PRO A 36 0.06 -3.75 16.52
N LYS A 37 -0.79 -3.82 17.55
CA LYS A 37 -2.15 -3.25 17.52
C LYS A 37 -2.17 -1.77 17.14
N GLN A 38 -1.21 -0.99 17.63
CA GLN A 38 -1.06 0.43 17.27
C GLN A 38 -0.76 0.63 15.77
N MET A 39 -0.03 -0.28 15.15
CA MET A 39 0.26 -0.25 13.71
C MET A 39 -0.99 -0.54 12.88
N ILE A 40 -1.88 -1.41 13.36
CA ILE A 40 -3.16 -1.67 12.69
C ILE A 40 -3.99 -0.40 12.59
N ALA A 41 -4.07 0.40 13.67
CA ALA A 41 -4.79 1.68 13.65
C ALA A 41 -4.17 2.68 12.65
N GLN A 42 -2.83 2.76 12.60
CA GLN A 42 -2.11 3.62 11.65
C GLN A 42 -2.32 3.22 10.20
N ILE A 43 -2.37 1.93 9.91
CA ILE A 43 -2.59 1.38 8.56
C ILE A 43 -4.07 1.50 8.17
N ALA A 44 -4.97 1.20 9.07
CA ALA A 44 -6.41 1.19 8.80
C ALA A 44 -6.94 2.55 8.36
N LYS A 45 -6.43 3.64 8.93
CA LYS A 45 -6.88 4.99 8.59
C LYS A 45 -6.67 5.34 7.11
N PRO A 46 -5.44 5.28 6.54
CA PRO A 46 -5.24 5.56 5.13
C PRO A 46 -5.93 4.56 4.21
N LEU A 47 -5.98 3.27 4.54
CA LEU A 47 -6.69 2.27 3.74
C LEU A 47 -8.20 2.54 3.69
N ARG A 48 -8.78 2.98 4.81
CA ARG A 48 -10.20 3.37 4.87
C ARG A 48 -10.45 4.65 4.08
N ASN A 49 -9.60 5.65 4.19
CA ASN A 49 -9.71 6.90 3.44
C ASN A 49 -9.63 6.66 1.92
N ALA A 50 -8.84 5.67 1.50
CA ALA A 50 -8.75 5.24 0.10
C ALA A 50 -9.93 4.33 -0.35
N GLY A 51 -10.85 4.00 0.55
CA GLY A 51 -11.99 3.14 0.24
C GLY A 51 -11.63 1.66 0.04
N ILE A 52 -10.44 1.22 0.48
CA ILE A 52 -9.98 -0.16 0.35
C ILE A 52 -10.61 -1.05 1.42
N ILE A 53 -10.68 -0.55 2.65
CA ILE A 53 -11.34 -1.23 3.77
C ILE A 53 -12.44 -0.38 4.36
N ALA A 54 -13.34 -1.04 5.11
CA ALA A 54 -14.41 -0.40 5.88
C ALA A 54 -14.36 -0.89 7.33
N THR A 55 -14.96 -0.10 8.21
CA THR A 55 -15.13 -0.46 9.64
C THR A 55 -16.61 -0.66 9.93
N LYS A 56 -16.94 -1.80 10.54
CA LYS A 56 -18.27 -2.09 11.07
C LYS A 56 -18.22 -2.04 12.60
N ARG A 57 -19.12 -1.28 13.20
CA ARG A 57 -19.23 -1.18 14.67
C ARG A 57 -20.08 -2.31 15.24
N GLY A 58 -19.91 -2.58 16.54
CA GLY A 58 -20.73 -3.50 17.32
C GLY A 58 -20.21 -4.92 17.36
N VAL A 59 -21.05 -5.83 17.86
CA VAL A 59 -20.76 -7.26 17.96
C VAL A 59 -20.62 -7.85 16.56
N GLY A 60 -19.56 -8.62 16.32
CA GLY A 60 -19.24 -9.16 15.00
C GLY A 60 -18.71 -8.11 14.02
N GLY A 61 -18.40 -6.89 14.51
CA GLY A 61 -17.79 -5.82 13.73
C GLY A 61 -16.28 -5.92 13.64
N GLY A 62 -15.68 -4.90 13.07
CA GLY A 62 -14.24 -4.79 12.84
C GLY A 62 -13.94 -4.27 11.44
N PHE A 63 -12.75 -4.58 10.95
CA PHE A 63 -12.31 -4.23 9.59
C PHE A 63 -12.72 -5.32 8.60
N SER A 64 -13.14 -4.89 7.42
CA SER A 64 -13.43 -5.76 6.26
C SER A 64 -13.04 -5.05 4.98
N LEU A 65 -12.93 -5.79 3.87
CA LEU A 65 -12.77 -5.15 2.56
C LEU A 65 -14.00 -4.34 2.19
N ASN A 66 -13.78 -3.18 1.56
CA ASN A 66 -14.82 -2.32 1.00
C ASN A 66 -14.93 -2.44 -0.52
N ARG A 67 -13.99 -3.14 -1.15
CA ARG A 67 -13.91 -3.41 -2.59
C ARG A 67 -13.65 -4.90 -2.79
N LYS A 68 -13.97 -5.41 -3.98
CA LYS A 68 -13.62 -6.79 -4.32
C LYS A 68 -12.10 -6.96 -4.42
N PRO A 69 -11.53 -8.11 -4.02
CA PRO A 69 -10.09 -8.35 -4.10
C PRO A 69 -9.50 -8.16 -5.50
N GLU A 70 -10.29 -8.42 -6.56
CA GLU A 70 -9.92 -8.20 -7.96
C GLU A 70 -9.74 -6.73 -8.30
N ASP A 71 -10.44 -5.84 -7.60
CA ASP A 71 -10.45 -4.39 -7.83
C ASP A 71 -9.46 -3.63 -6.94
N ILE A 72 -8.64 -4.34 -6.15
CA ILE A 72 -7.61 -3.76 -5.28
C ILE A 72 -6.25 -4.17 -5.83
N SER A 73 -5.53 -3.23 -6.45
CA SER A 73 -4.15 -3.43 -6.86
C SER A 73 -3.17 -3.17 -5.72
N LEU A 74 -1.95 -3.68 -5.83
CA LEU A 74 -0.87 -3.28 -4.90
C LEU A 74 -0.56 -1.80 -5.02
N ALA A 75 -0.70 -1.20 -6.22
CA ALA A 75 -0.54 0.24 -6.41
C ALA A 75 -1.55 1.05 -5.56
N ASP A 76 -2.80 0.59 -5.45
CA ASP A 76 -3.81 1.25 -4.60
C ASP A 76 -3.37 1.29 -3.14
N ILE A 77 -2.81 0.18 -2.64
CA ILE A 77 -2.33 0.09 -1.25
C ILE A 77 -1.10 0.99 -1.04
N PHE A 78 -0.12 0.93 -1.96
CA PHE A 78 1.06 1.80 -1.89
C PHE A 78 0.66 3.28 -1.87
N ASN A 79 -0.20 3.71 -2.79
CA ASN A 79 -0.67 5.08 -2.87
C ASN A 79 -1.47 5.53 -1.63
N ALA A 80 -2.12 4.59 -0.94
CA ALA A 80 -2.85 4.90 0.28
C ALA A 80 -1.94 5.14 1.47
N VAL A 81 -0.85 4.37 1.63
CA VAL A 81 -0.03 4.34 2.85
C VAL A 81 1.32 5.06 2.73
N GLU A 82 1.85 5.21 1.52
CA GLU A 82 3.12 5.91 1.29
C GLU A 82 2.87 7.38 0.96
N GLY A 83 3.74 8.25 1.45
CA GLY A 83 3.71 9.68 1.10
C GLY A 83 4.13 9.91 -0.35
N THR A 84 4.96 9.03 -0.89
CA THR A 84 5.37 8.99 -2.29
C THR A 84 5.73 7.58 -2.69
N THR A 85 5.47 7.23 -3.94
CA THR A 85 5.91 5.96 -4.55
C THR A 85 7.12 6.13 -5.45
N ARG A 86 7.71 7.34 -5.49
CA ARG A 86 8.88 7.63 -6.32
C ARG A 86 10.15 7.06 -5.70
N ILE A 87 10.93 6.34 -6.50
CA ILE A 87 12.18 5.70 -6.07
C ILE A 87 13.32 6.70 -5.87
N SER A 88 13.18 7.91 -6.40
CA SER A 88 14.20 8.96 -6.29
C SER A 88 13.58 10.34 -6.24
N ARG A 89 14.21 11.25 -5.49
CA ARG A 89 13.77 12.63 -5.30
C ARG A 89 13.60 13.39 -6.63
N CYS A 90 14.45 13.10 -7.62
CA CYS A 90 14.38 13.77 -8.93
C CYS A 90 13.20 13.29 -9.81
N LEU A 91 12.42 12.31 -9.36
CA LEU A 91 11.20 11.84 -10.03
C LEU A 91 9.93 12.44 -9.43
N GLU A 92 10.04 13.19 -8.35
CA GLU A 92 8.92 13.94 -7.77
C GLU A 92 8.47 15.07 -8.70
N GLU A 93 7.29 15.64 -8.44
CA GLU A 93 6.68 16.68 -9.30
C GLU A 93 7.57 17.91 -9.51
N ASP A 94 8.31 18.32 -8.46
CA ASP A 94 9.23 19.46 -8.53
C ASP A 94 10.56 19.15 -9.24
N CYS A 95 10.79 17.90 -9.62
CA CYS A 95 11.99 17.43 -10.34
C CYS A 95 13.30 17.90 -9.69
N TYR A 96 13.36 17.99 -8.37
CA TYR A 96 14.54 18.52 -7.67
C TYR A 96 15.83 17.77 -8.05
N CYS A 97 16.84 18.53 -8.41
CA CYS A 97 18.18 18.03 -8.69
C CYS A 97 19.22 19.02 -8.17
N SER A 98 20.14 18.58 -7.28
CA SER A 98 21.21 19.42 -6.73
C SER A 98 22.17 19.94 -7.80
N ARG A 99 22.26 19.27 -8.96
CA ARG A 99 23.08 19.66 -10.10
C ARG A 99 22.34 20.45 -11.18
N HIS A 100 21.02 20.66 -11.03
CA HIS A 100 20.17 21.29 -12.06
C HIS A 100 20.29 20.62 -13.45
N ALA A 101 20.44 19.29 -13.47
CA ALA A 101 20.73 18.50 -14.68
C ALA A 101 19.63 17.45 -15.00
N THR A 102 18.39 17.69 -14.61
CA THR A 102 17.27 16.74 -14.78
C THR A 102 17.06 16.31 -16.22
N GLU A 103 17.22 17.22 -17.17
CA GLU A 103 16.97 16.93 -18.60
C GLU A 103 18.08 16.06 -19.25
N THR A 104 19.30 16.15 -18.74
CA THR A 104 20.48 15.50 -19.38
C THR A 104 21.07 14.38 -18.53
N CYS A 105 20.51 14.10 -17.35
CA CYS A 105 21.08 13.15 -16.40
C CYS A 105 20.81 11.68 -16.81
N PRO A 106 21.84 10.89 -17.16
CA PRO A 106 21.64 9.48 -17.52
C PRO A 106 21.18 8.63 -16.34
N VAL A 107 21.52 9.01 -15.11
CA VAL A 107 21.05 8.33 -13.90
C VAL A 107 19.54 8.53 -13.70
N ARG A 108 19.04 9.74 -13.92
CA ARG A 108 17.60 10.02 -13.88
C ARG A 108 16.84 9.23 -14.95
N LYS A 109 17.43 9.09 -16.14
CA LYS A 109 16.85 8.27 -17.21
C LYS A 109 16.66 6.82 -16.74
N PHE A 110 17.69 6.24 -16.17
CA PHE A 110 17.64 4.89 -15.59
C PHE A 110 16.57 4.79 -14.47
N TYR A 111 16.50 5.78 -13.56
CA TYR A 111 15.48 5.77 -12.52
C TYR A 111 14.06 5.85 -13.08
N LYS A 112 13.83 6.58 -14.18
CA LYS A 112 12.52 6.60 -14.86
C LYS A 112 12.14 5.22 -15.39
N GLU A 113 13.08 4.50 -16.01
CA GLU A 113 12.86 3.15 -16.52
C GLU A 113 12.51 2.19 -15.37
N MET A 114 13.23 2.23 -14.26
CA MET A 114 12.95 1.44 -13.08
C MET A 114 11.60 1.81 -12.45
N GLN A 115 11.27 3.09 -12.37
CA GLN A 115 9.98 3.55 -11.86
C GLN A 115 8.83 3.00 -12.68
N THR A 116 8.91 3.08 -14.02
CA THR A 116 7.89 2.54 -14.92
C THR A 116 7.68 1.05 -14.68
N PHE A 117 8.77 0.29 -14.59
CA PHE A 117 8.70 -1.15 -14.29
C PHE A 117 8.00 -1.45 -12.96
N MET A 118 8.31 -0.71 -11.91
CA MET A 118 7.68 -0.85 -10.60
C MET A 118 6.19 -0.47 -10.64
N ASP A 119 5.86 0.66 -11.27
CA ASP A 119 4.48 1.14 -11.39
C ASP A 119 3.59 0.11 -12.14
N GLU A 120 4.10 -0.47 -13.21
CA GLU A 120 3.42 -1.54 -13.97
C GLU A 120 3.25 -2.82 -13.13
N ALA A 121 4.31 -3.24 -12.42
CA ALA A 121 4.27 -4.43 -11.58
C ALA A 121 3.24 -4.29 -10.44
N PHE A 122 3.20 -3.14 -9.79
CA PHE A 122 2.26 -2.89 -8.68
C PHE A 122 0.82 -2.70 -9.17
N SER A 123 0.63 -2.03 -10.32
CA SER A 123 -0.71 -1.84 -10.90
C SER A 123 -1.28 -3.12 -11.46
N GLY A 124 -0.45 -3.98 -12.03
CA GLY A 124 -0.86 -5.27 -12.60
C GLY A 124 -1.10 -6.37 -11.57
N LYS A 125 -0.73 -6.16 -10.30
CA LYS A 125 -0.88 -7.18 -9.24
C LYS A 125 -2.04 -6.82 -8.32
N THR A 126 -3.06 -7.67 -8.28
CA THR A 126 -4.24 -7.47 -7.40
C THR A 126 -4.17 -8.33 -6.15
N ILE A 127 -4.95 -7.99 -5.13
CA ILE A 127 -5.10 -8.81 -3.92
C ILE A 127 -5.64 -10.19 -4.29
N ALA A 128 -6.62 -10.27 -5.21
CA ALA A 128 -7.14 -11.56 -5.68
C ALA A 128 -6.05 -12.45 -6.27
N SER A 129 -5.07 -11.87 -6.98
CA SER A 129 -3.97 -12.64 -7.58
C SER A 129 -2.95 -13.17 -6.56
N LEU A 130 -3.04 -12.76 -5.30
CA LEU A 130 -2.20 -13.24 -4.18
C LEU A 130 -2.92 -14.29 -3.31
N MET A 131 -4.22 -14.45 -3.50
CA MET A 131 -5.02 -15.44 -2.76
C MET A 131 -4.77 -16.84 -3.27
#